data_8821c8497de55540277fd64ae5ea0c83
#
_entry.id   8821c8497de55540277fd64ae5ea0c83
#
_cell.length_a   1.000
_cell.length_b   1.000
_cell.length_c   1.000
_cell.angle_alpha   90.00
_cell.angle_beta   90.00
_cell.angle_gamma   90.00
#
_symmetry.space_group_name_H-M   'P 1'
#
loop_
_entity.id
_entity.type
_entity.pdbx_description
1 polymer ?
#
loop_
_entity_poly.entity_id
_entity_poly.type
_entity_poly.pdbx_seq_one_letter_code
_entity_poly.pdbx_strand_id
1 'polypeptide(L)'
;MSALQDWNSVSQVLRSGYGLAFLLVLISFILVFISNEQLDENINHLVDSNKVMTELETIVSDLKDAETGFRGYIVIKDKVFLAPYYASEKNISKTLGELRSNTIGNNVHKKALQAKLDTLNLLIGQKINIMKQGMHLFEDAGQVLTDSLKNLAYKGKAKMDEIRSLVGRMINIEEDYIAESNDLYIS
;
A
#
# COMPACT_ATOMS: atom_id res chain seq x y z
N MET A 1 -33.97 -62.14 35.66
CA MET A 1 -34.23 -61.51 34.31
C MET A 1 -34.08 -59.97 34.29
N SER A 2 -34.07 -59.28 35.42
CA SER A 2 -33.95 -57.80 35.52
C SER A 2 -32.57 -57.26 35.26
N ALA A 3 -31.48 -57.92 35.67
CA ALA A 3 -30.12 -57.43 35.57
C ALA A 3 -29.59 -57.33 34.14
N LEU A 4 -30.08 -58.11 33.19
CA LEU A 4 -29.65 -58.01 31.75
C LEU A 4 -30.37 -56.88 31.01
N GLN A 5 -31.52 -56.47 31.47
CA GLN A 5 -32.28 -55.35 30.89
C GLN A 5 -31.68 -54.01 31.31
N ASP A 6 -31.22 -53.89 32.55
CA ASP A 6 -30.51 -52.70 33.05
C ASP A 6 -29.14 -52.49 32.34
N TRP A 7 -28.42 -53.58 32.05
CA TRP A 7 -27.13 -53.49 31.36
C TRP A 7 -27.26 -52.98 29.92
N ASN A 8 -28.30 -53.32 29.18
CA ASN A 8 -28.57 -52.88 27.85
C ASN A 8 -28.93 -51.39 27.81
N SER A 9 -29.70 -50.89 28.76
CA SER A 9 -30.06 -49.46 28.86
C SER A 9 -28.84 -48.59 29.21
N VAL A 10 -27.97 -49.03 30.12
CA VAL A 10 -26.73 -48.33 30.47
C VAL A 10 -25.77 -48.27 29.28
N SER A 11 -25.64 -49.39 28.54
CA SER A 11 -24.77 -49.43 27.36
C SER A 11 -25.27 -48.54 26.19
N GLN A 12 -26.58 -48.38 26.04
CA GLN A 12 -27.18 -47.46 25.07
C GLN A 12 -26.94 -45.98 25.45
N VAL A 13 -27.13 -45.62 26.71
CA VAL A 13 -26.88 -44.27 27.24
C VAL A 13 -25.40 -43.90 27.08
N LEU A 14 -24.49 -44.82 27.38
CA LEU A 14 -23.05 -44.59 27.17
C LEU A 14 -22.71 -44.41 25.71
N ARG A 15 -23.23 -45.24 24.79
CA ARG A 15 -22.97 -45.10 23.33
C ARG A 15 -23.51 -43.80 22.76
N SER A 16 -24.73 -43.38 23.18
CA SER A 16 -25.30 -42.11 22.76
C SER A 16 -24.53 -40.90 23.34
N GLY A 17 -24.06 -40.99 24.58
CA GLY A 17 -23.22 -39.96 25.21
C GLY A 17 -21.87 -39.78 24.50
N TYR A 18 -21.17 -40.87 24.20
CA TYR A 18 -19.93 -40.81 23.44
C TYR A 18 -20.16 -40.33 22.01
N GLY A 19 -21.26 -40.72 21.35
CA GLY A 19 -21.63 -40.23 20.01
C GLY A 19 -21.87 -38.73 19.99
N LEU A 20 -22.60 -38.21 20.99
CA LEU A 20 -22.85 -36.77 21.12
C LEU A 20 -21.55 -35.99 21.40
N ALA A 21 -20.72 -36.50 22.31
CA ALA A 21 -19.42 -35.87 22.61
C ALA A 21 -18.52 -35.82 21.38
N PHE A 22 -18.44 -36.91 20.62
CA PHE A 22 -17.65 -36.95 19.36
C PHE A 22 -18.18 -35.96 18.33
N LEU A 23 -19.50 -35.83 18.18
CA LEU A 23 -20.15 -34.91 17.27
C LEU A 23 -19.85 -33.44 17.65
N LEU A 24 -19.88 -33.10 18.94
CA LEU A 24 -19.54 -31.77 19.43
C LEU A 24 -18.07 -31.44 19.18
N VAL A 25 -17.15 -32.38 19.38
CA VAL A 25 -15.71 -32.19 19.06
C VAL A 25 -15.52 -31.97 17.56
N LEU A 26 -16.23 -32.70 16.72
CA LEU A 26 -16.16 -32.60 15.28
C LEU A 26 -16.68 -31.24 14.78
N ILE A 27 -17.82 -30.78 15.33
CA ILE A 27 -18.36 -29.44 15.06
C ILE A 27 -17.36 -28.36 15.50
N SER A 28 -16.80 -28.48 16.70
CA SER A 28 -15.81 -27.54 17.23
C SER A 28 -14.59 -27.48 16.33
N PHE A 29 -14.09 -28.61 15.83
CA PHE A 29 -12.97 -28.70 14.92
C PHE A 29 -13.28 -28.00 13.58
N ILE A 30 -14.47 -28.24 13.02
CA ILE A 30 -14.90 -27.56 11.76
C ILE A 30 -15.00 -26.05 11.96
N LEU A 31 -15.56 -25.58 13.07
CA LEU A 31 -15.68 -24.16 13.36
C LEU A 31 -14.30 -23.49 13.50
N VAL A 32 -13.36 -24.15 14.20
CA VAL A 32 -11.98 -23.65 14.33
C VAL A 32 -11.29 -23.61 12.98
N PHE A 33 -11.49 -24.61 12.14
CA PHE A 33 -10.89 -24.67 10.81
C PHE A 33 -11.38 -23.54 9.91
N ILE A 34 -12.71 -23.30 9.86
CA ILE A 34 -13.32 -22.20 9.10
C ILE A 34 -12.84 -20.83 9.63
N SER A 35 -12.76 -20.67 10.94
CA SER A 35 -12.29 -19.44 11.59
C SER A 35 -10.82 -19.13 11.24
N ASN A 36 -9.97 -20.15 11.15
CA ASN A 36 -8.55 -19.95 10.77
C ASN A 36 -8.38 -19.50 9.32
N GLU A 37 -9.12 -20.07 8.35
CA GLU A 37 -9.04 -19.63 6.95
C GLU A 37 -9.43 -18.14 6.79
N GLN A 38 -10.47 -17.70 7.48
CA GLN A 38 -10.91 -16.30 7.46
C GLN A 38 -9.88 -15.35 8.09
N LEU A 39 -9.19 -15.80 9.14
CA LEU A 39 -8.14 -15.01 9.79
C LEU A 39 -6.94 -14.77 8.85
N ASP A 40 -6.52 -15.80 8.13
CA ASP A 40 -5.39 -15.72 7.19
C ASP A 40 -5.68 -14.78 6.02
N GLU A 41 -6.88 -14.78 5.45
CA GLU A 41 -7.28 -13.84 4.40
C GLU A 41 -7.24 -12.40 4.89
N ASN A 42 -7.74 -12.12 6.09
CA ASN A 42 -7.73 -10.78 6.68
C ASN A 42 -6.33 -10.24 6.93
N ILE A 43 -5.47 -11.08 7.51
CA ILE A 43 -4.07 -10.69 7.76
C ILE A 43 -3.37 -10.35 6.43
N ASN A 44 -3.60 -11.14 5.39
CA ASN A 44 -3.02 -10.89 4.07
C ASN A 44 -3.53 -9.58 3.46
N HIS A 45 -4.82 -9.27 3.55
CA HIS A 45 -5.37 -7.99 3.10
C HIS A 45 -4.77 -6.80 3.85
N LEU A 46 -4.63 -6.91 5.16
CA LEU A 46 -4.03 -5.87 6.00
C LEU A 46 -2.56 -5.64 5.67
N VAL A 47 -1.80 -6.72 5.44
CA VAL A 47 -0.38 -6.66 5.05
C VAL A 47 -0.24 -6.02 3.67
N ASP A 48 -1.06 -6.42 2.69
CA ASP A 48 -1.04 -5.87 1.34
C ASP A 48 -1.36 -4.37 1.33
N SER A 49 -2.42 -3.94 2.04
CA SER A 49 -2.80 -2.53 2.13
C SER A 49 -1.74 -1.68 2.83
N ASN A 50 -1.16 -2.16 3.93
CA ASN A 50 -0.05 -1.47 4.61
C ASN A 50 1.19 -1.34 3.71
N LYS A 51 1.46 -2.35 2.88
CA LYS A 51 2.56 -2.32 1.92
C LYS A 51 2.31 -1.24 0.86
N VAL A 52 1.12 -1.18 0.29
CA VAL A 52 0.72 -0.14 -0.68
C VAL A 52 0.87 1.26 -0.07
N MET A 53 0.38 1.49 1.15
CA MET A 53 0.52 2.78 1.84
C MET A 53 1.99 3.16 2.04
N THR A 54 2.83 2.23 2.50
CA THR A 54 4.27 2.45 2.69
C THR A 54 4.98 2.78 1.37
N GLU A 55 4.63 2.10 0.28
CA GLU A 55 5.18 2.37 -1.05
C GLU A 55 4.78 3.77 -1.56
N LEU A 56 3.53 4.19 -1.33
CA LEU A 56 3.06 5.54 -1.67
C LEU A 56 3.80 6.63 -0.88
N GLU A 57 4.00 6.45 0.42
CA GLU A 57 4.78 7.36 1.26
C GLU A 57 6.25 7.42 0.84
N THR A 58 6.84 6.28 0.49
CA THR A 58 8.22 6.18 -0.01
C THR A 58 8.39 7.00 -1.28
N ILE A 59 7.46 6.94 -2.24
CA ILE A 59 7.49 7.76 -3.46
C ILE A 59 7.51 9.27 -3.11
N VAL A 60 6.67 9.71 -2.18
CA VAL A 60 6.65 11.12 -1.75
C VAL A 60 7.96 11.52 -1.08
N SER A 61 8.54 10.64 -0.27
CA SER A 61 9.84 10.87 0.36
C SER A 61 10.96 10.99 -0.67
N ASP A 62 11.04 10.05 -1.60
CA ASP A 62 12.04 10.07 -2.68
C ASP A 62 11.91 11.34 -3.54
N LEU A 63 10.70 11.78 -3.87
CA LEU A 63 10.49 13.04 -4.60
C LEU A 63 10.97 14.26 -3.82
N LYS A 64 10.83 14.26 -2.49
CA LYS A 64 11.38 15.32 -1.61
C LYS A 64 12.90 15.30 -1.62
N ASP A 65 13.52 14.13 -1.58
CA ASP A 65 14.96 13.97 -1.63
C ASP A 65 15.53 14.40 -2.99
N ALA A 66 14.86 14.03 -4.08
CA ALA A 66 15.19 14.52 -5.42
C ALA A 66 15.12 16.06 -5.51
N GLU A 67 14.04 16.66 -4.98
CA GLU A 67 13.89 18.11 -4.95
C GLU A 67 14.95 18.79 -4.09
N THR A 68 15.29 18.20 -2.95
CA THR A 68 16.34 18.71 -2.06
C THR A 68 17.70 18.67 -2.72
N GLY A 69 18.05 17.57 -3.40
CA GLY A 69 19.27 17.47 -4.18
C GLY A 69 19.34 18.49 -5.31
N PHE A 70 18.26 18.63 -6.08
CA PHE A 70 18.16 19.65 -7.12
C PHE A 70 18.35 21.08 -6.58
N ARG A 71 17.65 21.43 -5.48
CA ARG A 71 17.81 22.76 -4.85
C ARG A 71 19.22 22.98 -4.32
N GLY A 72 19.82 21.95 -3.71
CA GLY A 72 21.22 22.00 -3.26
C GLY A 72 22.18 22.34 -4.41
N TYR A 73 21.99 21.68 -5.56
CA TYR A 73 22.78 21.98 -6.77
C TYR A 73 22.60 23.42 -7.24
N ILE A 74 21.37 23.94 -7.31
CA ILE A 74 21.10 25.32 -7.73
C ILE A 74 21.77 26.35 -6.81
N VAL A 75 21.81 26.08 -5.50
CA VAL A 75 22.37 27.02 -4.50
C VAL A 75 23.90 26.93 -4.45
N ILE A 76 24.45 25.72 -4.39
CA ILE A 76 25.89 25.47 -4.17
C ILE A 76 26.66 25.44 -5.50
N LYS A 77 25.99 25.18 -6.63
CA LYS A 77 26.59 25.06 -7.98
C LYS A 77 27.53 23.85 -8.13
N ASP A 78 27.43 22.88 -7.25
CA ASP A 78 28.21 21.64 -7.30
C ASP A 78 27.31 20.45 -7.61
N LYS A 79 27.64 19.71 -8.70
CA LYS A 79 26.89 18.53 -9.16
C LYS A 79 26.88 17.39 -8.14
N VAL A 80 27.75 17.38 -7.16
CA VAL A 80 27.74 16.39 -6.06
C VAL A 80 26.40 16.41 -5.32
N PHE A 81 25.75 17.57 -5.22
CA PHE A 81 24.41 17.71 -4.62
C PHE A 81 23.29 17.04 -5.42
N LEU A 82 23.52 16.65 -6.68
CA LEU A 82 22.54 15.88 -7.47
C LEU A 82 22.51 14.38 -7.14
N ALA A 83 23.41 13.88 -6.31
CA ALA A 83 23.41 12.45 -5.94
C ALA A 83 22.06 11.96 -5.40
N PRO A 84 21.36 12.67 -4.47
CA PRO A 84 20.03 12.30 -4.03
C PRO A 84 18.99 12.31 -5.17
N TYR A 85 19.07 13.26 -6.10
CA TYR A 85 18.17 13.32 -7.25
C TYR A 85 18.25 12.04 -8.10
N TYR A 86 19.46 11.62 -8.47
CA TYR A 86 19.64 10.41 -9.29
C TYR A 86 19.27 9.12 -8.56
N ALA A 87 19.58 9.04 -7.25
CA ALA A 87 19.20 7.91 -6.43
C ALA A 87 17.66 7.79 -6.33
N SER A 88 16.98 8.89 -6.07
CA SER A 88 15.52 8.95 -5.96
C SER A 88 14.81 8.64 -7.27
N GLU A 89 15.32 9.13 -8.43
CA GLU A 89 14.73 8.80 -9.74
C GLU A 89 14.70 7.28 -9.98
N LYS A 90 15.78 6.59 -9.61
CA LYS A 90 15.88 5.13 -9.72
C LYS A 90 14.94 4.42 -8.73
N ASN A 91 14.91 4.88 -7.49
CA ASN A 91 14.07 4.28 -6.44
C ASN A 91 12.59 4.45 -6.77
N ILE A 92 12.15 5.63 -7.18
CA ILE A 92 10.76 5.91 -7.59
C ILE A 92 10.32 4.97 -8.70
N SER A 93 11.16 4.75 -9.72
CA SER A 93 10.85 3.82 -10.82
C SER A 93 10.65 2.39 -10.33
N LYS A 94 11.48 1.93 -9.38
CA LYS A 94 11.37 0.61 -8.75
C LYS A 94 10.08 0.52 -7.94
N THR A 95 9.84 1.48 -7.04
CA THR A 95 8.68 1.49 -6.14
C THR A 95 7.35 1.57 -6.92
N LEU A 96 7.30 2.33 -8.02
CA LEU A 96 6.13 2.36 -8.92
C LEU A 96 5.87 0.99 -9.56
N GLY A 97 6.92 0.25 -9.92
CA GLY A 97 6.79 -1.13 -10.42
C GLY A 97 6.24 -2.09 -9.38
N GLU A 98 6.73 -2.01 -8.15
CA GLU A 98 6.26 -2.79 -7.00
C GLU A 98 4.81 -2.46 -6.67
N LEU A 99 4.47 -1.17 -6.57
CA LEU A 99 3.12 -0.68 -6.32
C LEU A 99 2.14 -1.16 -7.40
N ARG A 100 2.54 -1.13 -8.67
CA ARG A 100 1.73 -1.65 -9.77
C ARG A 100 1.48 -3.15 -9.62
N SER A 101 2.49 -3.93 -9.23
CA SER A 101 2.37 -5.37 -8.99
C SER A 101 1.42 -5.68 -7.83
N ASN A 102 1.52 -4.93 -6.73
CA ASN A 102 0.71 -5.11 -5.52
C ASN A 102 -0.76 -4.68 -5.71
N THR A 103 -1.04 -3.81 -6.69
CA THR A 103 -2.40 -3.34 -7.00
C THR A 103 -3.09 -4.15 -8.10
N ILE A 104 -2.46 -5.19 -8.67
CA ILE A 104 -3.10 -6.05 -9.66
C ILE A 104 -4.25 -6.82 -9.01
N GLY A 105 -5.46 -6.74 -9.61
CA GLY A 105 -6.63 -7.48 -9.17
C GLY A 105 -7.91 -7.02 -9.86
N ASN A 106 -8.95 -7.84 -9.73
CA ASN A 106 -10.23 -7.63 -10.42
C ASN A 106 -11.32 -7.02 -9.53
N ASN A 107 -11.09 -6.86 -8.23
CA ASN A 107 -12.05 -6.24 -7.32
C ASN A 107 -12.13 -4.71 -7.55
N VAL A 108 -13.22 -4.10 -7.08
CA VAL A 108 -13.51 -2.66 -7.27
C VAL A 108 -12.41 -1.80 -6.65
N HIS A 109 -11.93 -2.20 -5.47
CA HIS A 109 -10.87 -1.52 -4.72
C HIS A 109 -9.57 -1.43 -5.54
N LYS A 110 -9.04 -2.56 -6.01
CA LYS A 110 -7.79 -2.61 -6.80
C LYS A 110 -7.91 -1.85 -8.13
N LYS A 111 -9.08 -1.89 -8.79
CA LYS A 111 -9.33 -1.09 -10.01
C LYS A 111 -9.30 0.42 -9.74
N ALA A 112 -9.87 0.86 -8.61
CA ALA A 112 -9.83 2.27 -8.22
C ALA A 112 -8.39 2.74 -7.97
N LEU A 113 -7.55 1.92 -7.35
CA LEU A 113 -6.13 2.21 -7.15
C LEU A 113 -5.34 2.25 -8.46
N GLN A 114 -5.56 1.30 -9.38
CA GLN A 114 -4.89 1.28 -10.67
C GLN A 114 -5.13 2.56 -11.48
N ALA A 115 -6.36 3.04 -11.54
CA ALA A 115 -6.68 4.29 -12.24
C ALA A 115 -5.96 5.51 -11.62
N LYS A 116 -5.81 5.53 -10.29
CA LYS A 116 -5.07 6.59 -9.58
C LYS A 116 -3.56 6.43 -9.76
N LEU A 117 -3.06 5.21 -9.83
CA LEU A 117 -1.65 4.91 -10.05
C LEU A 117 -1.17 5.40 -11.42
N ASP A 118 -1.97 5.24 -12.47
CA ASP A 118 -1.64 5.78 -13.79
C ASP A 118 -1.54 7.32 -13.76
N THR A 119 -2.46 7.98 -13.04
CA THR A 119 -2.40 9.43 -12.81
C THR A 119 -1.17 9.83 -11.99
N LEU A 120 -0.85 9.09 -10.94
CA LEU A 120 0.33 9.32 -10.10
C LEU A 120 1.62 9.21 -10.91
N ASN A 121 1.75 8.16 -11.72
CA ASN A 121 2.91 7.97 -12.60
C ASN A 121 3.09 9.15 -13.59
N LEU A 122 1.99 9.65 -14.17
CA LEU A 122 2.02 10.84 -15.05
C LEU A 122 2.51 12.08 -14.29
N LEU A 123 1.96 12.34 -13.09
CA LEU A 123 2.34 13.50 -12.27
C LEU A 123 3.81 13.45 -11.84
N ILE A 124 4.30 12.28 -11.46
CA ILE A 124 5.71 12.04 -11.12
C ILE A 124 6.61 12.32 -12.32
N GLY A 125 6.26 11.79 -13.49
CA GLY A 125 7.00 12.06 -14.74
C GLY A 125 7.07 13.55 -15.05
N GLN A 126 5.96 14.29 -14.90
CA GLN A 126 5.93 15.75 -15.05
C GLN A 126 6.81 16.46 -14.02
N LYS A 127 6.79 16.05 -12.75
CA LYS A 127 7.63 16.63 -11.70
C LYS A 127 9.12 16.43 -11.97
N ILE A 128 9.53 15.23 -12.35
CA ILE A 128 10.92 14.91 -12.71
C ILE A 128 11.36 15.70 -13.93
N ASN A 129 10.50 15.80 -14.96
CA ASN A 129 10.80 16.60 -16.15
C ASN A 129 10.97 18.09 -15.82
N ILE A 130 10.17 18.65 -14.90
CA ILE A 130 10.35 20.04 -14.42
C ILE A 130 11.73 20.23 -13.78
N MET A 131 12.18 19.28 -12.96
CA MET A 131 13.53 19.35 -12.37
C MET A 131 14.63 19.23 -13.41
N LYS A 132 14.50 18.34 -14.41
CA LYS A 132 15.42 18.21 -15.55
C LYS A 132 15.51 19.51 -16.34
N GLN A 133 14.37 20.09 -16.71
CA GLN A 133 14.34 21.39 -17.39
C GLN A 133 14.98 22.50 -16.54
N GLY A 134 14.76 22.48 -15.23
CA GLY A 134 15.38 23.43 -14.30
C GLY A 134 16.91 23.33 -14.29
N MET A 135 17.46 22.12 -14.30
CA MET A 135 18.92 21.92 -14.40
C MET A 135 19.49 22.49 -15.71
N HIS A 136 18.86 22.17 -16.84
CA HIS A 136 19.27 22.69 -18.14
C HIS A 136 19.22 24.23 -18.21
N LEU A 137 18.10 24.83 -17.80
CA LEU A 137 17.95 26.29 -17.77
C LEU A 137 19.01 26.97 -16.89
N PHE A 138 19.36 26.34 -15.76
CA PHE A 138 20.37 26.85 -14.86
C PHE A 138 21.77 26.76 -15.46
N GLU A 139 22.12 25.67 -16.11
CA GLU A 139 23.41 25.48 -16.81
C GLU A 139 23.53 26.43 -18.00
N ASP A 140 22.52 26.51 -18.86
CA ASP A 140 22.49 27.37 -20.03
C ASP A 140 22.61 28.88 -19.69
N ALA A 141 22.07 29.27 -18.52
CA ALA A 141 22.18 30.63 -18.00
C ALA A 141 23.53 30.92 -17.30
N GLY A 142 24.51 30.03 -17.40
CA GLY A 142 25.80 30.19 -16.71
C GLY A 142 25.69 30.09 -15.19
N GLN A 143 24.79 29.25 -14.71
CA GLN A 143 24.50 29.02 -13.29
C GLN A 143 24.00 30.28 -12.56
N VAL A 144 23.11 31.03 -13.22
CA VAL A 144 22.45 32.21 -12.67
C VAL A 144 20.95 31.93 -12.50
N LEU A 145 20.39 32.44 -11.40
CA LEU A 145 18.95 32.37 -11.15
C LEU A 145 18.19 33.33 -12.07
N THR A 146 17.44 32.76 -13.01
CA THR A 146 16.60 33.51 -13.94
C THR A 146 15.13 33.50 -13.51
N ASP A 147 14.32 34.43 -14.02
CA ASP A 147 12.88 34.42 -13.78
C ASP A 147 12.20 33.19 -14.40
N SER A 148 12.73 32.65 -15.51
CA SER A 148 12.28 31.39 -16.09
C SER A 148 12.45 30.22 -15.09
N LEU A 149 13.61 30.14 -14.40
CA LEU A 149 13.88 29.12 -13.39
C LEU A 149 12.97 29.29 -12.16
N LYS A 150 12.72 30.52 -11.71
CA LYS A 150 11.76 30.82 -10.63
C LYS A 150 10.34 30.34 -10.99
N ASN A 151 9.86 30.64 -12.21
CA ASN A 151 8.55 30.22 -12.69
C ASN A 151 8.45 28.69 -12.74
N LEU A 152 9.53 28.01 -13.14
CA LEU A 152 9.60 26.56 -13.18
C LEU A 152 9.56 25.96 -11.76
N ALA A 153 10.18 26.62 -10.78
CA ALA A 153 10.12 26.21 -9.37
C ALA A 153 8.69 26.30 -8.81
N TYR A 154 7.90 27.32 -9.14
CA TYR A 154 6.48 27.42 -8.78
C TYR A 154 5.65 26.29 -9.41
N LYS A 155 5.88 25.98 -10.70
CA LYS A 155 5.25 24.84 -11.37
C LYS A 155 5.62 23.52 -10.68
N GLY A 156 6.88 23.36 -10.31
CA GLY A 156 7.36 22.19 -9.58
C GLY A 156 6.72 22.03 -8.21
N LYS A 157 6.53 23.15 -7.48
CA LYS A 157 5.79 23.14 -6.21
C LYS A 157 4.34 22.71 -6.40
N ALA A 158 3.63 23.33 -7.34
CA ALA A 158 2.23 22.98 -7.62
C ALA A 158 2.09 21.49 -7.97
N LYS A 159 3.01 20.95 -8.77
CA LYS A 159 3.01 19.54 -9.13
C LYS A 159 3.25 18.62 -7.93
N MET A 160 4.11 19.00 -7.00
CA MET A 160 4.33 18.26 -5.76
C MET A 160 3.09 18.27 -4.86
N ASP A 161 2.38 19.39 -4.80
CA ASP A 161 1.13 19.51 -4.03
C ASP A 161 0.02 18.63 -4.63
N GLU A 162 -0.09 18.53 -5.98
CA GLU A 162 -1.00 17.60 -6.67
C GLU A 162 -0.67 16.14 -6.34
N ILE A 163 0.62 15.76 -6.37
CA ILE A 163 1.08 14.41 -6.04
C ILE A 163 0.71 14.05 -4.60
N ARG A 164 1.03 14.91 -3.62
CA ARG A 164 0.69 14.68 -2.21
C ARG A 164 -0.80 14.51 -1.99
N SER A 165 -1.61 15.35 -2.65
CA SER A 165 -3.08 15.25 -2.57
C SER A 165 -3.60 13.94 -3.16
N LEU A 166 -3.03 13.48 -4.28
CA LEU A 166 -3.41 12.22 -4.90
C LEU A 166 -3.00 11.02 -4.02
N VAL A 167 -1.77 11.02 -3.51
CA VAL A 167 -1.25 9.98 -2.60
C VAL A 167 -2.11 9.92 -1.33
N GLY A 168 -2.44 11.06 -0.72
CA GLY A 168 -3.35 11.08 0.44
C GLY A 168 -4.70 10.44 0.15
N ARG A 169 -5.30 10.71 -1.03
CA ARG A 169 -6.55 10.03 -1.42
C ARG A 169 -6.38 8.52 -1.67
N MET A 170 -5.21 8.09 -2.12
CA MET A 170 -4.94 6.66 -2.30
C MET A 170 -4.76 5.95 -0.95
N ILE A 171 -4.08 6.59 0.00
CA ILE A 171 -3.94 6.10 1.37
C ILE A 171 -5.31 5.98 2.05
N ASN A 172 -6.17 6.99 1.95
CA ASN A 172 -7.53 6.92 2.51
C ASN A 172 -8.35 5.75 1.94
N ILE A 173 -8.20 5.43 0.65
CA ILE A 173 -8.85 4.26 0.04
C ILE A 173 -8.38 2.95 0.69
N GLU A 174 -7.09 2.83 1.02
CA GLU A 174 -6.56 1.65 1.70
C GLU A 174 -7.03 1.58 3.16
N GLU A 175 -7.06 2.72 3.86
CA GLU A 175 -7.57 2.82 5.24
C GLU A 175 -9.05 2.44 5.32
N ASP A 176 -9.88 2.95 4.40
CA ASP A 176 -11.30 2.62 4.30
C ASP A 176 -11.48 1.11 4.03
N TYR A 177 -10.68 0.53 3.15
CA TYR A 177 -10.72 -0.89 2.83
C TYR A 177 -10.36 -1.78 4.04
N ILE A 178 -9.35 -1.38 4.82
CA ILE A 178 -8.98 -2.06 6.07
C ILE A 178 -10.13 -1.96 7.09
N ALA A 179 -10.76 -0.79 7.22
CA ALA A 179 -11.86 -0.57 8.16
C ALA A 179 -13.09 -1.43 7.79
N GLU A 180 -13.50 -1.44 6.52
CA GLU A 180 -14.61 -2.27 6.02
C GLU A 180 -14.34 -3.77 6.24
N SER A 181 -13.11 -4.22 5.99
CA SER A 181 -12.72 -5.61 6.27
C SER A 181 -12.86 -5.95 7.75
N ASN A 182 -12.44 -5.08 8.65
CA ASN A 182 -12.53 -5.33 10.10
C ASN A 182 -13.99 -5.35 10.61
N ASP A 183 -14.86 -4.48 10.11
CA ASP A 183 -16.27 -4.40 10.56
C ASP A 183 -17.08 -5.65 10.15
N LEU A 184 -16.77 -6.28 9.04
CA LEU A 184 -17.41 -7.52 8.58
C LEU A 184 -17.14 -8.72 9.50
N TYR A 185 -16.14 -8.64 10.39
CA TYR A 185 -15.75 -9.75 11.29
C TYR A 185 -16.14 -9.53 12.76
N ILE A 186 -16.61 -8.33 13.10
CA ILE A 186 -17.07 -7.99 14.47
C ILE A 186 -18.60 -8.11 14.61
N SER A 187 -19.33 -8.17 13.50
CA SER A 187 -20.80 -8.33 13.43
C SER A 187 -21.22 -9.79 13.30
#